data_817e6175d570fae5cb0a901772b97284
#
_entry.id   817e6175d570fae5cb0a901772b97284
#
_cell.length_a   1.000
_cell.length_b   1.000
_cell.length_c   1.000
_cell.angle_alpha   90.00
_cell.angle_beta   90.00
_cell.angle_gamma   90.00
#
_symmetry.space_group_name_H-M   'P 1'
#
loop_
_entity.id
_entity.type
_entity.pdbx_description
1 polymer ?
#
loop_
_entity_poly.entity_id
_entity_poly.type
_entity_poly.pdbx_seq_one_letter_code
_entity_poly.pdbx_strand_id
1 'polypeptide(L)'
;HYVEGSKTFSFEVAEQLDWQVPDQLIVPVGSGAMLNAICKGFEELQTVSLLDDVSNMHMIAAQPHGCAPIVDAFKKNNKEVIPVEHPDTVAKSLAIGDPGDGRYVLKRLAQYNGFAEECNNKEILDAILLLAQTEGIFTEPAGGVSISVLQKMVEQGKIDKNDRIVCYVT
;
A
#
# COMPACT_ATOMS: atom_id res chain seq x y z
N HIS A 1 -5.49 -17.07 10.95
CA HIS A 1 -6.83 -16.58 10.57
C HIS A 1 -6.79 -15.13 10.08
N TYR A 2 -6.21 -14.18 10.82
CA TYR A 2 -6.17 -12.76 10.45
C TYR A 2 -5.53 -12.52 9.07
N VAL A 3 -4.34 -13.07 8.84
CA VAL A 3 -3.62 -12.92 7.54
C VAL A 3 -4.40 -13.58 6.40
N GLU A 4 -5.00 -14.75 6.63
CA GLU A 4 -5.80 -15.41 5.60
C GLU A 4 -7.08 -14.61 5.27
N GLY A 5 -7.72 -14.00 6.26
CA GLY A 5 -8.89 -13.14 6.04
C GLY A 5 -8.56 -11.91 5.18
N SER A 6 -7.39 -11.32 5.35
CA SER A 6 -6.99 -10.14 4.57
C SER A 6 -6.76 -10.42 3.07
N LYS A 7 -6.70 -11.68 2.63
CA LYS A 7 -6.67 -12.02 1.19
C LYS A 7 -7.97 -11.66 0.46
N THR A 8 -9.09 -11.55 1.19
CA THR A 8 -10.37 -11.17 0.60
C THR A 8 -10.33 -9.81 -0.08
N PHE A 9 -9.43 -8.90 0.33
CA PHE A 9 -9.19 -7.63 -0.38
C PHE A 9 -8.81 -7.84 -1.85
N SER A 10 -7.94 -8.80 -2.14
CA SER A 10 -7.56 -9.11 -3.52
C SER A 10 -8.68 -9.82 -4.28
N PHE A 11 -9.46 -10.68 -3.61
CA PHE A 11 -10.56 -11.39 -4.25
C PHE A 11 -11.68 -10.43 -4.66
N GLU A 12 -12.07 -9.52 -3.78
CA GLU A 12 -13.08 -8.50 -4.10
C GLU A 12 -12.59 -7.52 -5.17
N VAL A 13 -11.33 -7.09 -5.12
CA VAL A 13 -10.75 -6.23 -6.15
C VAL A 13 -10.73 -6.93 -7.50
N ALA A 14 -10.29 -8.18 -7.57
CA ALA A 14 -10.26 -8.94 -8.82
C ALA A 14 -11.67 -9.10 -9.41
N GLU A 15 -12.66 -9.44 -8.59
CA GLU A 15 -14.07 -9.56 -9.02
C GLU A 15 -14.60 -8.21 -9.53
N GLN A 16 -14.38 -7.12 -8.80
CA GLN A 16 -14.85 -5.78 -9.18
C GLN A 16 -14.15 -5.20 -10.41
N LEU A 17 -12.96 -5.69 -10.74
CA LEU A 17 -12.22 -5.36 -11.95
C LEU A 17 -12.48 -6.34 -13.12
N ASP A 18 -13.58 -7.08 -13.07
CA ASP A 18 -13.91 -8.08 -14.11
C ASP A 18 -12.74 -9.05 -14.36
N TRP A 19 -12.09 -9.51 -13.30
CA TRP A 19 -10.92 -10.43 -13.30
C TRP A 19 -9.72 -9.91 -14.11
N GLN A 20 -9.54 -8.59 -14.13
CA GLN A 20 -8.37 -7.98 -14.73
C GLN A 20 -7.37 -7.57 -13.66
N VAL A 21 -6.09 -7.83 -13.91
CA VAL A 21 -5.00 -7.46 -13.00
C VAL A 21 -4.85 -5.93 -12.99
N PRO A 22 -4.82 -5.26 -11.83
CA PRO A 22 -4.50 -3.83 -11.77
C PRO A 22 -3.01 -3.59 -12.03
N ASP A 23 -2.68 -2.43 -12.60
CA ASP A 23 -1.29 -2.04 -12.86
C ASP A 23 -0.60 -1.57 -11.56
N GLN A 24 -1.32 -0.85 -10.71
CA GLN A 24 -0.78 -0.26 -9.49
C GLN A 24 -1.70 -0.54 -8.30
N LEU A 25 -1.11 -0.98 -7.17
CA LEU A 25 -1.83 -1.13 -5.89
C LEU A 25 -1.14 -0.31 -4.80
N ILE A 26 -1.85 0.65 -4.24
CA ILE A 26 -1.36 1.48 -3.14
C ILE A 26 -1.99 0.99 -1.84
N VAL A 27 -1.15 0.55 -0.92
CA VAL A 27 -1.57 -0.09 0.34
C VAL A 27 -1.01 0.68 1.53
N PRO A 28 -1.85 1.12 2.48
CA PRO A 28 -1.36 1.73 3.72
C PRO A 28 -0.74 0.64 4.59
N VAL A 29 0.48 0.87 5.07
CA VAL A 29 1.25 -0.17 5.74
C VAL A 29 1.59 0.21 7.18
N GLY A 30 1.01 -0.54 8.13
CA GLY A 30 1.46 -0.57 9.52
C GLY A 30 2.41 -1.76 9.74
N SER A 31 1.90 -2.92 10.12
CA SER A 31 2.70 -4.15 10.35
C SER A 31 3.22 -4.81 9.08
N GLY A 32 2.58 -4.58 7.93
CA GLY A 32 2.84 -5.25 6.65
C GLY A 32 1.95 -6.45 6.35
N ALA A 33 1.17 -6.93 7.32
CA ALA A 33 0.35 -8.14 7.17
C ALA A 33 -0.65 -8.03 6.01
N MET A 34 -1.36 -6.90 5.89
CA MET A 34 -2.36 -6.67 4.85
C MET A 34 -1.74 -6.69 3.46
N LEU A 35 -0.64 -5.95 3.22
CA LEU A 35 0.03 -5.92 1.92
C LEU A 35 0.50 -7.33 1.52
N ASN A 36 1.12 -8.08 2.44
CA ASN A 36 1.56 -9.45 2.17
C ASN A 36 0.40 -10.38 1.85
N ALA A 37 -0.74 -10.22 2.53
CA ALA A 37 -1.94 -11.01 2.27
C ALA A 37 -2.57 -10.68 0.92
N ILE A 38 -2.61 -9.40 0.52
CA ILE A 38 -3.09 -8.96 -0.79
C ILE A 38 -2.24 -9.58 -1.91
N CYS A 39 -0.91 -9.51 -1.82
CA CYS A 39 -0.02 -10.17 -2.79
C CYS A 39 -0.32 -11.65 -2.90
N LYS A 40 -0.41 -12.35 -1.75
CA LYS A 40 -0.72 -13.78 -1.70
C LYS A 40 -2.07 -14.10 -2.34
N GLY A 41 -3.09 -13.29 -2.10
CA GLY A 41 -4.41 -13.50 -2.68
C GLY A 41 -4.40 -13.38 -4.21
N PHE A 42 -3.72 -12.40 -4.79
CA PHE A 42 -3.55 -12.29 -6.25
C PHE A 42 -2.78 -13.48 -6.82
N GLU A 43 -1.70 -13.94 -6.15
CA GLU A 43 -0.95 -15.14 -6.55
C GLU A 43 -1.81 -16.41 -6.53
N GLU A 44 -2.68 -16.55 -5.53
CA GLU A 44 -3.61 -17.68 -5.46
C GLU A 44 -4.64 -17.64 -6.59
N LEU A 45 -5.21 -16.46 -6.91
CA LEU A 45 -6.13 -16.31 -8.04
C LEU A 45 -5.47 -16.64 -9.38
N GLN A 46 -4.21 -16.25 -9.58
CA GLN A 46 -3.43 -16.67 -10.75
C GLN A 46 -3.22 -18.19 -10.75
N THR A 47 -2.87 -18.79 -9.62
CA THR A 47 -2.62 -20.23 -9.51
C THR A 47 -3.84 -21.06 -9.91
N VAL A 48 -5.05 -20.59 -9.60
CA VAL A 48 -6.31 -21.25 -9.99
C VAL A 48 -6.84 -20.77 -11.35
N SER A 49 -6.04 -20.01 -12.11
CA SER A 49 -6.36 -19.52 -13.46
C SER A 49 -7.58 -18.61 -13.54
N LEU A 50 -7.89 -17.88 -12.47
CA LEU A 50 -8.89 -16.82 -12.47
C LEU A 50 -8.32 -15.46 -12.86
N LEU A 51 -7.02 -15.26 -12.71
CA LEU A 51 -6.28 -14.08 -13.20
C LEU A 51 -5.16 -14.50 -14.13
N ASP A 52 -4.80 -13.60 -15.03
CA ASP A 52 -3.59 -13.69 -15.83
C ASP A 52 -2.33 -13.43 -14.98
N ASP A 53 -1.19 -13.19 -15.62
CA ASP A 53 0.09 -12.95 -14.97
C ASP A 53 0.05 -11.68 -14.11
N VAL A 54 0.21 -11.86 -12.78
CA VAL A 54 0.27 -10.77 -11.80
C VAL A 54 1.67 -10.16 -11.63
N SER A 55 2.67 -10.63 -12.36
CA SER A 55 4.07 -10.16 -12.23
C SER A 55 4.27 -8.70 -12.65
N ASN A 56 3.38 -8.18 -13.48
CA ASN A 56 3.41 -6.79 -13.97
C ASN A 56 2.69 -5.81 -13.03
N MET A 57 2.05 -6.28 -11.97
CA MET A 57 1.40 -5.47 -10.96
C MET A 57 2.44 -4.81 -10.05
N HIS A 58 2.40 -3.49 -9.91
CA HIS A 58 3.30 -2.77 -9.01
C HIS A 58 2.67 -2.54 -7.63
N MET A 59 3.33 -3.03 -6.58
CA MET A 59 2.91 -2.80 -5.20
C MET A 59 3.54 -1.52 -4.65
N ILE A 60 2.74 -0.65 -4.06
CA ILE A 60 3.20 0.60 -3.46
C ILE A 60 2.87 0.58 -1.97
N ALA A 61 3.89 0.50 -1.14
CA ALA A 61 3.76 0.59 0.31
C ALA A 61 3.72 2.06 0.74
N ALA A 62 2.62 2.47 1.37
CA ALA A 62 2.40 3.83 1.84
C ALA A 62 2.52 3.91 3.36
N GLN A 63 3.41 4.78 3.88
CA GLN A 63 3.59 4.99 5.33
C GLN A 63 3.54 6.49 5.69
N PRO A 64 3.15 6.83 6.93
CA PRO A 64 3.30 8.20 7.42
C PRO A 64 4.77 8.47 7.78
N HIS A 65 5.30 9.65 7.42
CA HIS A 65 6.70 10.05 7.65
C HIS A 65 7.14 9.86 9.11
N GLY A 66 6.29 10.17 10.09
CA GLY A 66 6.61 10.00 11.51
C GLY A 66 6.65 8.54 11.99
N CYS A 67 6.37 7.56 11.12
CA CYS A 67 6.50 6.13 11.36
C CYS A 67 6.61 5.38 10.03
N ALA A 68 7.79 5.47 9.38
CA ALA A 68 8.03 4.94 8.04
C ALA A 68 9.20 3.94 7.96
N PRO A 69 9.30 2.95 8.86
CA PRO A 69 10.47 2.08 8.94
C PRO A 69 10.68 1.22 7.67
N ILE A 70 9.60 0.86 6.97
CA ILE A 70 9.68 0.09 5.72
C ILE A 70 10.14 0.99 4.56
N VAL A 71 9.63 2.22 4.47
CA VAL A 71 10.06 3.20 3.47
C VAL A 71 11.53 3.54 3.66
N ASP A 72 11.97 3.74 4.89
CA ASP A 72 13.38 3.99 5.22
C ASP A 72 14.29 2.84 4.78
N ALA A 73 13.90 1.60 5.06
CA ALA A 73 14.64 0.42 4.63
C ALA A 73 14.69 0.31 3.10
N PHE A 74 13.56 0.54 2.43
CA PHE A 74 13.46 0.52 0.97
C PHE A 74 14.36 1.58 0.31
N LYS A 75 14.28 2.84 0.76
CA LYS A 75 15.09 3.96 0.23
C LYS A 75 16.60 3.73 0.43
N LYS A 76 16.98 3.04 1.51
CA LYS A 76 18.39 2.69 1.81
C LYS A 76 18.83 1.36 1.17
N ASN A 77 17.95 0.69 0.41
CA ASN A 77 18.17 -0.65 -0.14
C ASN A 77 18.58 -1.69 0.94
N ASN A 78 18.03 -1.56 2.13
CA ASN A 78 18.24 -2.48 3.23
C ASN A 78 17.27 -3.68 3.12
N LYS A 79 17.75 -4.86 3.51
CA LYS A 79 16.92 -6.08 3.57
C LYS A 79 16.18 -6.25 4.90
N GLU A 80 16.55 -5.47 5.89
CA GLU A 80 15.99 -5.49 7.24
C GLU A 80 15.43 -4.12 7.60
N VAL A 81 14.35 -4.13 8.34
CA VAL A 81 13.68 -2.93 8.82
C VAL A 81 14.25 -2.57 10.18
N ILE A 82 14.64 -1.32 10.34
CA ILE A 82 15.09 -0.78 11.65
C ILE A 82 13.85 -0.16 12.31
N PRO A 83 13.49 -0.59 13.52
CA PRO A 83 12.32 -0.07 14.24
C PRO A 83 12.41 1.44 14.50
N VAL A 84 11.24 2.10 14.48
CA VAL A 84 11.05 3.48 14.94
C VAL A 84 10.57 3.43 16.40
N GLU A 85 11.39 3.90 17.35
CA GLU A 85 11.09 3.81 18.79
C GLU A 85 9.92 4.71 19.21
N HIS A 86 9.81 5.88 18.60
CA HIS A 86 8.82 6.91 18.97
C HIS A 86 7.99 7.35 17.75
N PRO A 87 6.98 6.57 17.34
CA PRO A 87 6.10 6.95 16.25
C PRO A 87 5.34 8.26 16.51
N ASP A 88 5.47 9.23 15.60
CA ASP A 88 4.77 10.53 15.70
C ASP A 88 3.99 10.82 14.42
N THR A 89 2.74 10.42 14.38
CA THR A 89 1.85 10.62 13.23
C THR A 89 0.39 10.75 13.67
N VAL A 90 -0.41 11.45 12.84
CA VAL A 90 -1.87 11.50 12.97
C VAL A 90 -2.52 10.17 12.55
N ALA A 91 -1.87 9.38 11.70
CA ALA A 91 -2.32 8.07 11.28
C ALA A 91 -2.01 7.00 12.35
N LYS A 92 -2.75 7.04 13.46
CA LYS A 92 -2.48 6.21 14.64
C LYS A 92 -2.57 4.71 14.38
N SER A 93 -3.44 4.28 13.49
CA SER A 93 -3.56 2.87 13.06
C SER A 93 -2.30 2.36 12.33
N LEU A 94 -1.49 3.26 11.75
CA LEU A 94 -0.23 2.96 11.08
C LEU A 94 1.01 3.22 11.94
N ALA A 95 0.85 3.69 13.19
CA ALA A 95 1.94 4.00 14.11
C ALA A 95 2.58 2.71 14.71
N ILE A 96 2.99 1.79 13.85
CA ILE A 96 3.62 0.52 14.21
C ILE A 96 5.11 0.65 13.93
N GLY A 97 5.87 1.04 14.97
CA GLY A 97 7.30 1.31 14.85
C GLY A 97 8.14 0.07 14.52
N ASP A 98 7.73 -1.11 15.02
CA ASP A 98 8.36 -2.40 14.71
C ASP A 98 7.39 -3.28 13.89
N PRO A 99 7.42 -3.18 12.56
CA PRO A 99 6.52 -3.94 11.69
C PRO A 99 6.97 -5.40 11.56
N GLY A 100 6.29 -6.32 12.27
CA GLY A 100 6.65 -7.74 12.30
C GLY A 100 6.75 -8.39 10.92
N ASP A 101 5.98 -7.91 9.94
CA ASP A 101 6.00 -8.40 8.54
C ASP A 101 6.81 -7.52 7.59
N GLY A 102 7.51 -6.51 8.08
CA GLY A 102 8.23 -5.53 7.25
C GLY A 102 9.25 -6.13 6.29
N ARG A 103 10.00 -7.16 6.74
CA ARG A 103 10.94 -7.91 5.87
C ARG A 103 10.23 -8.58 4.69
N TYR A 104 9.02 -9.07 4.89
CA TYR A 104 8.24 -9.69 3.82
C TYR A 104 7.71 -8.64 2.86
N VAL A 105 7.30 -7.46 3.36
CA VAL A 105 6.92 -6.32 2.50
C VAL A 105 8.08 -5.94 1.57
N LEU A 106 9.31 -5.79 2.08
CA LEU A 106 10.48 -5.48 1.24
C LEU A 106 10.71 -6.53 0.15
N LYS A 107 10.49 -7.82 0.46
CA LYS A 107 10.56 -8.89 -0.56
C LYS A 107 9.47 -8.76 -1.61
N ARG A 108 8.23 -8.42 -1.21
CA ARG A 108 7.12 -8.20 -2.14
C ARG A 108 7.37 -6.99 -3.05
N LEU A 109 7.88 -5.90 -2.50
CA LEU A 109 8.26 -4.73 -3.31
C LEU A 109 9.31 -5.10 -4.36
N ALA A 110 10.33 -5.88 -3.99
CA ALA A 110 11.34 -6.35 -4.95
C ALA A 110 10.76 -7.31 -6.01
N GLN A 111 9.86 -8.22 -5.60
CA GLN A 111 9.21 -9.18 -6.49
C GLN A 111 8.33 -8.50 -7.56
N TYR A 112 7.60 -7.46 -7.18
CA TYR A 112 6.63 -6.76 -8.00
C TYR A 112 7.15 -5.43 -8.58
N ASN A 113 8.46 -5.22 -8.61
CA ASN A 113 9.07 -3.94 -9.01
C ASN A 113 8.35 -2.73 -8.39
N GLY A 114 7.98 -2.90 -7.13
CA GLY A 114 7.15 -1.95 -6.41
C GLY A 114 7.94 -0.79 -5.82
N PHE A 115 7.22 0.08 -5.12
CA PHE A 115 7.76 1.27 -4.49
C PHE A 115 7.35 1.34 -3.03
N ALA A 116 8.08 2.17 -2.26
CA ALA A 116 7.65 2.59 -0.93
C ALA A 116 7.80 4.11 -0.84
N GLU A 117 6.77 4.78 -0.35
CA GLU A 117 6.76 6.23 -0.22
C GLU A 117 6.05 6.66 1.06
N GLU A 118 6.41 7.84 1.54
CA GLU A 118 5.89 8.41 2.79
C GLU A 118 5.27 9.79 2.59
N CYS A 119 4.39 10.16 3.52
CA CYS A 119 3.77 11.48 3.55
C CYS A 119 3.73 12.04 4.97
N ASN A 120 3.83 13.36 5.11
CA ASN A 120 3.77 14.04 6.40
C ASN A 120 2.32 14.26 6.86
N ASN A 121 2.14 14.68 8.12
CA ASN A 121 0.81 14.87 8.72
C ASN A 121 -0.06 15.89 7.96
N LYS A 122 0.55 16.95 7.40
CA LYS A 122 -0.20 17.93 6.62
C LYS A 122 -0.71 17.32 5.31
N GLU A 123 0.15 16.62 4.59
CA GLU A 123 -0.21 15.93 3.34
C GLU A 123 -1.31 14.91 3.56
N ILE A 124 -1.30 14.18 4.70
CA ILE A 124 -2.36 13.23 5.08
C ILE A 124 -3.71 13.95 5.22
N LEU A 125 -3.74 15.06 5.96
CA LEU A 125 -4.98 15.82 6.19
C LEU A 125 -5.50 16.46 4.91
N ASP A 126 -4.62 17.02 4.09
CA ASP A 126 -4.98 17.58 2.78
C ASP A 126 -5.54 16.50 1.85
N ALA A 127 -4.98 15.29 1.86
CA ALA A 127 -5.44 14.16 1.07
C ALA A 127 -6.83 13.64 1.50
N ILE A 128 -7.14 13.64 2.81
CA ILE A 128 -8.49 13.32 3.31
C ILE A 128 -9.50 14.33 2.77
N LEU A 129 -9.18 15.62 2.82
CA LEU A 129 -10.05 16.67 2.31
C LEU A 129 -10.23 16.55 0.78
N LEU A 130 -9.15 16.29 0.05
CA LEU A 130 -9.21 16.09 -1.40
C LEU A 130 -10.16 14.93 -1.74
N LEU A 131 -9.98 13.76 -1.12
CA LEU A 131 -10.83 12.59 -1.36
C LEU A 131 -12.31 12.89 -1.05
N ALA A 132 -12.57 13.59 0.04
CA ALA A 132 -13.92 13.99 0.40
C ALA A 132 -14.54 14.96 -0.62
N GLN A 133 -13.76 15.88 -1.18
CA GLN A 133 -14.22 16.87 -2.16
C GLN A 133 -14.45 16.28 -3.55
N THR A 134 -13.62 15.33 -3.96
CA THR A 134 -13.64 14.76 -5.32
C THR A 134 -14.55 13.55 -5.43
N GLU A 135 -14.52 12.65 -4.44
CA GLU A 135 -15.19 11.35 -4.48
C GLU A 135 -16.32 11.21 -3.45
N GLY A 136 -16.49 12.20 -2.54
CA GLY A 136 -17.48 12.13 -1.47
C GLY A 136 -17.12 11.10 -0.38
N ILE A 137 -15.88 10.63 -0.31
CA ILE A 137 -15.41 9.65 0.66
C ILE A 137 -14.62 10.36 1.76
N PHE A 138 -15.10 10.27 3.00
CA PHE A 138 -14.39 10.78 4.17
C PHE A 138 -13.75 9.62 4.93
N THR A 139 -12.42 9.56 4.90
CA THR A 139 -11.65 8.44 5.45
C THR A 139 -10.92 8.81 6.75
N GLU A 140 -10.47 7.80 7.49
CA GLU A 140 -9.50 7.98 8.56
C GLU A 140 -8.09 8.33 8.00
N PRO A 141 -7.15 8.76 8.85
CA PRO A 141 -5.80 9.15 8.39
C PRO A 141 -5.04 8.07 7.62
N ALA A 142 -5.27 6.78 7.85
CA ALA A 142 -4.63 5.71 7.08
C ALA A 142 -5.02 5.76 5.59
N GLY A 143 -6.30 5.99 5.28
CA GLY A 143 -6.73 6.21 3.90
C GLY A 143 -6.13 7.50 3.32
N GLY A 144 -5.99 8.56 4.14
CA GLY A 144 -5.29 9.79 3.75
C GLY A 144 -3.83 9.53 3.37
N VAL A 145 -3.13 8.60 4.04
CA VAL A 145 -1.77 8.18 3.67
C VAL A 145 -1.75 7.57 2.27
N SER A 146 -2.70 6.69 1.95
CA SER A 146 -2.79 6.06 0.62
C SER A 146 -2.99 7.09 -0.48
N ILE A 147 -3.92 8.02 -0.29
CA ILE A 147 -4.24 9.07 -1.29
C ILE A 147 -3.06 10.05 -1.43
N SER A 148 -2.42 10.45 -0.34
CA SER A 148 -1.26 11.33 -0.39
C SER A 148 -0.08 10.69 -1.14
N VAL A 149 0.17 9.40 -0.91
CA VAL A 149 1.20 8.66 -1.64
C VAL A 149 0.83 8.51 -3.11
N LEU A 150 -0.44 8.26 -3.45
CA LEU A 150 -0.90 8.27 -4.85
C LEU A 150 -0.55 9.60 -5.53
N GLN A 151 -0.87 10.74 -4.92
CA GLN A 151 -0.54 12.06 -5.47
C GLN A 151 0.97 12.21 -5.73
N LYS A 152 1.81 11.84 -4.74
CA LYS A 152 3.28 11.88 -4.89
C LYS A 152 3.79 11.00 -6.03
N MET A 153 3.26 9.80 -6.16
CA MET A 153 3.68 8.86 -7.22
C MET A 153 3.33 9.39 -8.61
N VAL A 154 2.15 10.03 -8.75
CA VAL A 154 1.75 10.72 -9.99
C VAL A 154 2.66 11.91 -10.27
N GLU A 155 2.92 12.77 -9.30
CA GLU A 155 3.82 13.94 -9.43
C GLU A 155 5.25 13.55 -9.80
N GLN A 156 5.73 12.40 -9.29
CA GLN A 156 7.04 11.85 -9.60
C GLN A 156 7.10 11.14 -10.97
N GLY A 157 5.98 11.05 -11.70
CA GLY A 157 5.89 10.36 -12.99
C GLY A 157 6.08 8.84 -12.90
N LYS A 158 5.83 8.24 -11.73
CA LYS A 158 5.92 6.78 -11.48
C LYS A 158 4.62 6.04 -11.78
N ILE A 159 3.56 6.75 -11.98
CA ILE A 159 2.23 6.23 -12.35
C ILE A 159 1.83 6.89 -13.66
N ASP A 160 1.48 6.09 -14.68
CA ASP A 160 0.95 6.59 -15.95
C ASP A 160 -0.55 6.88 -15.81
N LYS A 161 -1.02 7.87 -16.56
CA LYS A 161 -2.46 8.25 -16.59
C LYS A 161 -3.38 7.14 -17.12
N ASN A 162 -2.83 6.16 -17.82
CA ASN A 162 -3.57 5.04 -18.35
C ASN A 162 -3.52 3.81 -17.44
N ASP A 163 -2.73 3.86 -16.34
CA ASP A 163 -2.65 2.77 -15.38
C ASP A 163 -4.00 2.57 -14.68
N ARG A 164 -4.38 1.31 -14.52
CA ARG A 164 -5.48 0.92 -13.63
C ARG A 164 -4.96 0.87 -12.21
N ILE A 165 -5.40 1.83 -11.40
CA ILE A 165 -4.91 2.03 -10.03
C ILE A 165 -5.96 1.55 -9.04
N VAL A 166 -5.54 0.74 -8.07
CA VAL A 166 -6.31 0.42 -6.88
C VAL A 166 -5.65 1.08 -5.67
N CYS A 167 -6.38 1.96 -5.01
CA CYS A 167 -5.93 2.62 -3.80
C CYS A 167 -6.76 2.13 -2.62
N TYR A 168 -6.13 1.42 -1.69
CA TYR A 168 -6.83 0.91 -0.51
C TYR A 168 -7.06 2.04 0.49
N VAL A 169 -8.33 2.32 0.74
CA VAL A 169 -8.80 3.28 1.72
C VAL A 169 -9.44 2.51 2.88
N THR A 170 -8.75 2.44 4.02
CA THR A 170 -9.16 1.65 5.21
C THR A 170 -9.48 2.54 6.38
#